data_975b1e653744841afb5c756efa8e4765
#
_entry.id   975b1e653744841afb5c756efa8e4765
#
_cell.length_a   1.000
_cell.length_b   1.000
_cell.length_c   1.000
_cell.angle_alpha   90.00
_cell.angle_beta   90.00
_cell.angle_gamma   90.00
#
_symmetry.space_group_name_H-M   'P 1'
#
loop_
_entity.id
_entity.type
_entity.pdbx_description
1 polymer ?
#
loop_
_entity_poly.entity_id
_entity_poly.type
_entity_poly.pdbx_seq_one_letter_code
_entity_poly.pdbx_strand_id
1 'polypeptide(L)'
;MSLNIAFIGLGAMGWHMASHLPKLGHPVWVWNRTAEKASSHAQTFGTLQVELQQAMQADIIFSCLPTSADVETLIALHPPKSGSLWVDCTSGVPESAQRISTDLAARGVTYLDAPVSGQTIGAERGTLTVMVGGNIAGFERAKPIIQAFAGLIEYVGESGAGFAVKAVNNTLMATHLWALCE
;
A
#
# COMPACT_ATOMS: atom_id res chain seq x y z
N MET A 1 -7.98 6.80 -19.92
CA MET A 1 -8.53 5.43 -19.74
C MET A 1 -8.84 5.24 -18.28
N SER A 2 -9.92 4.52 -17.94
CA SER A 2 -10.22 4.17 -16.54
C SER A 2 -9.27 3.06 -16.08
N LEU A 3 -8.68 3.22 -14.89
CA LEU A 3 -7.83 2.21 -14.26
C LEU A 3 -8.63 1.46 -13.20
N ASN A 4 -8.46 0.15 -13.10
CA ASN A 4 -8.96 -0.62 -11.97
C ASN A 4 -7.92 -0.54 -10.84
N ILE A 5 -8.33 -0.02 -9.69
CA ILE A 5 -7.49 0.08 -8.51
C ILE A 5 -7.97 -0.95 -7.49
N ALA A 6 -7.08 -1.76 -6.95
CA ALA A 6 -7.39 -2.66 -5.85
C ALA A 6 -6.73 -2.20 -4.55
N PHE A 7 -7.42 -2.38 -3.43
CA PHE A 7 -6.86 -2.18 -2.10
C PHE A 7 -7.03 -3.45 -1.26
N ILE A 8 -5.93 -4.04 -0.85
CA ILE A 8 -5.85 -5.31 -0.12
C ILE A 8 -5.45 -5.04 1.32
N GLY A 9 -6.32 -5.40 2.26
CA GLY A 9 -6.08 -5.19 3.69
C GLY A 9 -6.76 -3.93 4.23
N LEU A 10 -7.93 -4.12 4.84
CA LEU A 10 -8.75 -3.07 5.45
C LEU A 10 -8.61 -3.09 6.99
N GLY A 11 -7.35 -3.05 7.45
CA GLY A 11 -7.02 -2.80 8.86
C GLY A 11 -7.26 -1.35 9.25
N ALA A 12 -6.76 -0.93 10.42
CA ALA A 12 -6.94 0.43 10.94
C ALA A 12 -6.46 1.53 9.98
N MET A 13 -5.36 1.28 9.25
CA MET A 13 -4.81 2.21 8.26
C MET A 13 -5.48 2.04 6.89
N GLY A 14 -5.52 0.80 6.38
CA GLY A 14 -6.01 0.51 5.03
C GLY A 14 -7.47 0.88 4.82
N TRP A 15 -8.32 0.77 5.85
CA TRP A 15 -9.71 1.22 5.81
C TRP A 15 -9.83 2.68 5.38
N HIS A 16 -9.10 3.56 6.04
CA HIS A 16 -9.13 4.99 5.74
C HIS A 16 -8.42 5.33 4.43
N MET A 17 -7.27 4.72 4.15
CA MET A 17 -6.55 4.95 2.89
C MET A 17 -7.40 4.58 1.68
N ALA A 18 -8.05 3.42 1.70
CA ALA A 18 -8.92 2.95 0.62
C ALA A 18 -10.15 3.87 0.42
N SER A 19 -10.67 4.48 1.49
CA SER A 19 -11.85 5.35 1.43
C SER A 19 -11.65 6.64 0.62
N HIS A 20 -10.40 7.06 0.43
CA HIS A 20 -10.09 8.25 -0.37
C HIS A 20 -10.06 7.98 -1.88
N LEU A 21 -9.80 6.74 -2.30
CA LEU A 21 -9.56 6.38 -3.70
C LEU A 21 -10.77 6.59 -4.64
N PRO A 22 -12.04 6.36 -4.21
CA PRO A 22 -13.20 6.60 -5.09
C PRO A 22 -13.31 8.02 -5.62
N LYS A 23 -12.76 9.02 -4.90
CA LYS A 23 -12.74 10.43 -5.33
C LYS A 23 -11.96 10.67 -6.62
N LEU A 24 -11.10 9.73 -7.01
CA LEU A 24 -10.33 9.80 -8.25
C LEU A 24 -11.15 9.44 -9.50
N GLY A 25 -12.40 8.99 -9.34
CA GLY A 25 -13.28 8.60 -10.46
C GLY A 25 -12.90 7.28 -11.13
N HIS A 26 -12.11 6.45 -10.48
CA HIS A 26 -11.73 5.11 -10.92
C HIS A 26 -12.53 4.03 -10.15
N PRO A 27 -12.81 2.85 -10.75
CA PRO A 27 -13.30 1.70 -10.00
C PRO A 27 -12.30 1.28 -8.92
N VAL A 28 -12.75 1.21 -7.67
CA VAL A 28 -11.93 0.80 -6.54
C VAL A 28 -12.43 -0.53 -6.00
N TRP A 29 -11.65 -1.57 -6.16
CA TRP A 29 -11.90 -2.91 -5.64
C TRP A 29 -11.27 -3.04 -4.26
N VAL A 30 -11.98 -3.65 -3.34
CA VAL A 30 -11.45 -3.89 -1.99
C VAL A 30 -11.53 -5.36 -1.63
N TRP A 31 -10.48 -5.83 -1.00
CA TRP A 31 -10.43 -7.17 -0.44
C TRP A 31 -9.84 -7.16 0.98
N ASN A 32 -10.41 -7.98 1.83
CA ASN A 32 -9.90 -8.22 3.17
C ASN A 32 -10.15 -9.67 3.58
N ARG A 33 -9.24 -10.27 4.34
CA ARG A 33 -9.39 -11.65 4.85
C ARG A 33 -10.72 -11.87 5.61
N THR A 34 -11.15 -10.86 6.37
CA THR A 34 -12.50 -10.80 6.97
C THR A 34 -13.42 -10.12 5.97
N ALA A 35 -14.27 -10.90 5.28
CA ALA A 35 -15.09 -10.43 4.16
C ALA A 35 -16.10 -9.33 4.56
N GLU A 36 -16.61 -9.39 5.80
CA GLU A 36 -17.54 -8.39 6.35
C GLU A 36 -16.94 -6.98 6.37
N LYS A 37 -15.62 -6.85 6.58
CA LYS A 37 -14.95 -5.55 6.51
C LYS A 37 -14.97 -4.98 5.09
N ALA A 38 -14.74 -5.83 4.08
CA ALA A 38 -14.78 -5.40 2.69
C ALA A 38 -16.21 -5.00 2.27
N SER A 39 -17.21 -5.78 2.71
CA SER A 39 -18.62 -5.45 2.48
C SER A 39 -19.02 -4.12 3.11
N SER A 40 -18.67 -3.92 4.39
CA SER A 40 -18.95 -2.67 5.10
C SER A 40 -18.26 -1.46 4.45
N HIS A 41 -17.01 -1.64 4.01
CA HIS A 41 -16.27 -0.59 3.31
C HIS A 41 -16.93 -0.23 1.97
N ALA A 42 -17.38 -1.24 1.22
CA ALA A 42 -18.07 -1.04 -0.04
C ALA A 42 -19.37 -0.25 0.14
N GLN A 43 -20.18 -0.61 1.14
CA GLN A 43 -21.42 0.08 1.48
C GLN A 43 -21.19 1.53 1.93
N THR A 44 -20.12 1.78 2.69
CA THR A 44 -19.84 3.10 3.27
C THR A 44 -19.24 4.09 2.27
N PHE A 45 -18.34 3.62 1.41
CA PHE A 45 -17.51 4.50 0.58
C PHE A 45 -17.70 4.31 -0.94
N GLY A 46 -18.62 3.43 -1.36
CA GLY A 46 -18.87 3.18 -2.79
C GLY A 46 -17.75 2.41 -3.49
N THR A 47 -16.91 1.69 -2.75
CA THR A 47 -15.95 0.73 -3.32
C THR A 47 -16.65 -0.57 -3.72
N LEU A 48 -15.96 -1.47 -4.37
CA LEU A 48 -16.50 -2.76 -4.80
C LEU A 48 -15.78 -3.89 -4.06
N GLN A 49 -16.52 -4.62 -3.23
CA GLN A 49 -15.99 -5.86 -2.67
C GLN A 49 -15.78 -6.88 -3.79
N VAL A 50 -14.61 -7.48 -3.83
CA VAL A 50 -14.24 -8.51 -4.81
C VAL A 50 -13.53 -9.67 -4.14
N GLU A 51 -13.45 -10.81 -4.85
CA GLU A 51 -12.59 -11.92 -4.46
C GLU A 51 -11.10 -11.56 -4.69
N LEU A 52 -10.19 -12.17 -3.91
CA LEU A 52 -8.76 -11.89 -4.00
C LEU A 52 -8.22 -12.07 -5.42
N GLN A 53 -8.63 -13.15 -6.09
CA GLN A 53 -8.22 -13.43 -7.46
C GLN A 53 -8.58 -12.28 -8.42
N GLN A 54 -9.73 -11.65 -8.24
CA GLN A 54 -10.14 -10.49 -9.03
C GLN A 54 -9.33 -9.25 -8.65
N ALA A 55 -9.08 -9.01 -7.36
CA ALA A 55 -8.25 -7.90 -6.90
C ALA A 55 -6.85 -7.94 -7.53
N MET A 56 -6.27 -9.14 -7.70
CA MET A 56 -4.97 -9.34 -8.35
C MET A 56 -4.96 -9.01 -9.85
N GLN A 57 -6.12 -8.80 -10.49
CA GLN A 57 -6.23 -8.39 -11.89
C GLN A 57 -6.35 -6.88 -12.07
N ALA A 58 -6.22 -6.09 -10.99
CA ALA A 58 -6.23 -4.63 -11.07
C ALA A 58 -4.99 -4.08 -11.78
N ASP A 59 -5.09 -2.85 -12.29
CA ASP A 59 -3.97 -2.14 -12.94
C ASP A 59 -3.00 -1.60 -11.91
N ILE A 60 -3.53 -1.19 -10.75
CA ILE A 60 -2.76 -0.75 -9.59
C ILE A 60 -3.31 -1.45 -8.34
N ILE A 61 -2.43 -2.10 -7.60
CA ILE A 61 -2.76 -2.86 -6.40
C ILE A 61 -2.07 -2.20 -5.21
N PHE A 62 -2.84 -1.75 -4.24
CA PHE A 62 -2.33 -1.34 -2.93
C PHE A 62 -2.47 -2.48 -1.94
N SER A 63 -1.47 -2.66 -1.09
CA SER A 63 -1.53 -3.55 0.07
C SER A 63 -1.20 -2.80 1.36
N CYS A 64 -1.93 -3.11 2.44
CA CYS A 64 -1.64 -2.64 3.78
C CYS A 64 -1.91 -3.79 4.77
N LEU A 65 -0.92 -4.64 4.93
CA LEU A 65 -0.99 -5.92 5.63
C LEU A 65 -0.15 -5.90 6.92
N PRO A 66 -0.30 -6.87 7.80
CA PRO A 66 0.47 -6.91 9.06
C PRO A 66 1.97 -7.08 8.84
N THR A 67 2.40 -7.93 7.88
CA THR A 67 3.81 -8.26 7.66
C THR A 67 4.15 -8.44 6.18
N SER A 68 5.45 -8.35 5.85
CA SER A 68 5.95 -8.70 4.50
C SER A 68 5.65 -10.17 4.14
N ALA A 69 5.65 -11.08 5.11
CA ALA A 69 5.32 -12.49 4.87
C ALA A 69 3.87 -12.68 4.43
N ASP A 70 2.94 -11.87 4.94
CA ASP A 70 1.55 -11.88 4.46
C ASP A 70 1.47 -11.44 2.99
N VAL A 71 2.25 -10.42 2.60
CA VAL A 71 2.35 -9.95 1.20
C VAL A 71 2.93 -11.05 0.30
N GLU A 72 4.06 -11.64 0.68
CA GLU A 72 4.71 -12.74 -0.05
C GLU A 72 3.75 -13.92 -0.24
N THR A 73 3.01 -14.30 0.82
CA THR A 73 2.02 -15.39 0.77
C THR A 73 0.90 -15.10 -0.23
N LEU A 74 0.34 -13.87 -0.22
CA LEU A 74 -0.72 -13.51 -1.16
C LEU A 74 -0.25 -13.54 -2.61
N ILE A 75 0.95 -13.02 -2.89
CA ILE A 75 1.54 -13.01 -4.22
C ILE A 75 1.81 -14.44 -4.72
N ALA A 76 2.26 -15.32 -3.84
CA ALA A 76 2.53 -16.72 -4.19
C ALA A 76 1.26 -17.49 -4.54
N LEU A 77 0.17 -17.29 -3.77
CA LEU A 77 -1.10 -17.97 -3.98
C LEU A 77 -1.89 -17.40 -5.17
N HIS A 78 -1.83 -16.09 -5.37
CA HIS A 78 -2.58 -15.37 -6.39
C HIS A 78 -1.68 -14.35 -7.10
N PRO A 79 -0.94 -14.76 -8.13
CA PRO A 79 -0.04 -13.84 -8.83
C PRO A 79 -0.80 -12.66 -9.46
N PRO A 80 -0.30 -11.41 -9.31
CA PRO A 80 -0.88 -10.27 -9.99
C PRO A 80 -0.66 -10.35 -11.50
N LYS A 81 -1.52 -9.68 -12.28
CA LYS A 81 -1.40 -9.69 -13.74
C LYS A 81 -0.14 -8.94 -14.20
N SER A 82 0.45 -9.41 -15.29
CA SER A 82 1.55 -8.70 -15.96
C SER A 82 1.14 -7.26 -16.36
N GLY A 83 2.08 -6.32 -16.24
CA GLY A 83 1.85 -4.89 -16.50
C GLY A 83 1.22 -4.12 -15.33
N SER A 84 0.80 -4.79 -14.25
CA SER A 84 0.29 -4.13 -13.06
C SER A 84 1.39 -3.45 -12.25
N LEU A 85 0.96 -2.54 -11.37
CA LEU A 85 1.81 -1.87 -10.39
C LEU A 85 1.34 -2.24 -9.00
N TRP A 86 2.22 -2.82 -8.18
CA TRP A 86 1.99 -3.12 -6.77
C TRP A 86 2.60 -2.05 -5.87
N VAL A 87 1.81 -1.42 -5.02
CA VAL A 87 2.23 -0.40 -4.05
C VAL A 87 1.99 -0.96 -2.65
N ASP A 88 3.06 -1.35 -1.98
CA ASP A 88 2.98 -1.98 -0.67
C ASP A 88 3.15 -0.96 0.46
N CYS A 89 2.04 -0.61 1.10
CA CYS A 89 1.98 0.30 2.25
C CYS A 89 2.17 -0.41 3.60
N THR A 90 2.52 -1.68 3.58
CA THR A 90 2.87 -2.46 4.79
C THR A 90 4.09 -1.84 5.49
N SER A 91 4.19 -2.00 6.80
CA SER A 91 5.46 -1.76 7.51
C SER A 91 6.30 -3.02 7.45
N GLY A 92 7.08 -3.14 6.39
CA GLY A 92 7.78 -4.37 6.03
C GLY A 92 9.28 -4.35 6.30
N VAL A 93 9.95 -5.40 5.81
CA VAL A 93 11.40 -5.63 5.92
C VAL A 93 12.05 -5.29 4.58
N PRO A 94 13.13 -4.47 4.55
CA PRO A 94 13.80 -4.05 3.31
C PRO A 94 14.20 -5.21 2.40
N GLU A 95 14.76 -6.28 2.96
CA GLU A 95 15.19 -7.45 2.21
C GLU A 95 14.00 -8.20 1.57
N SER A 96 12.84 -8.21 2.24
CA SER A 96 11.61 -8.76 1.64
C SER A 96 11.15 -7.92 0.46
N ALA A 97 11.20 -6.59 0.56
CA ALA A 97 10.85 -5.70 -0.56
C ALA A 97 11.72 -5.98 -1.80
N GLN A 98 13.03 -6.15 -1.60
CA GLN A 98 13.97 -6.47 -2.68
C GLN A 98 13.66 -7.81 -3.34
N ARG A 99 13.38 -8.86 -2.54
CA ARG A 99 12.98 -10.18 -3.07
C ARG A 99 11.67 -10.10 -3.85
N ILE A 100 10.63 -9.49 -3.25
CA ILE A 100 9.32 -9.32 -3.91
C ILE A 100 9.46 -8.55 -5.22
N SER A 101 10.23 -7.46 -5.21
CA SER A 101 10.49 -6.65 -6.39
C SER A 101 11.13 -7.46 -7.52
N THR A 102 12.13 -8.28 -7.20
CA THR A 102 12.82 -9.15 -8.16
C THR A 102 11.86 -10.20 -8.74
N ASP A 103 11.13 -10.88 -7.88
CA ASP A 103 10.19 -11.94 -8.28
C ASP A 103 9.04 -11.40 -9.14
N LEU A 104 8.51 -10.23 -8.79
CA LEU A 104 7.44 -9.58 -9.53
C LEU A 104 7.92 -9.00 -10.85
N ALA A 105 9.14 -8.45 -10.91
CA ALA A 105 9.74 -7.95 -12.15
C ALA A 105 9.90 -9.06 -13.18
N ALA A 106 10.29 -10.28 -12.76
CA ALA A 106 10.36 -11.45 -13.63
C ALA A 106 9.00 -11.83 -14.25
N ARG A 107 7.89 -11.39 -13.65
CA ARG A 107 6.52 -11.60 -14.12
C ARG A 107 5.93 -10.36 -14.82
N GLY A 108 6.75 -9.33 -15.07
CA GLY A 108 6.32 -8.08 -15.70
C GLY A 108 5.47 -7.18 -14.79
N VAL A 109 5.59 -7.32 -13.48
CA VAL A 109 4.89 -6.49 -12.48
C VAL A 109 5.87 -5.55 -11.83
N THR A 110 5.53 -4.27 -11.74
CA THR A 110 6.33 -3.28 -11.00
C THR A 110 5.94 -3.29 -9.52
N TYR A 111 6.91 -3.27 -8.62
CA TYR A 111 6.71 -3.23 -7.17
C TYR A 111 7.31 -1.97 -6.57
N LEU A 112 6.59 -1.37 -5.61
CA LEU A 112 7.04 -0.26 -4.77
C LEU A 112 6.78 -0.58 -3.32
N ASP A 113 7.77 -0.41 -2.46
CA ASP A 113 7.60 -0.37 -1.02
C ASP A 113 7.30 1.08 -0.61
N ALA A 114 6.09 1.29 -0.11
CA ALA A 114 5.53 2.62 0.13
C ALA A 114 4.91 2.75 1.54
N PRO A 115 5.67 2.45 2.60
CA PRO A 115 5.18 2.55 3.96
C PRO A 115 4.74 3.97 4.31
N VAL A 116 3.79 4.05 5.25
CA VAL A 116 3.14 5.31 5.62
C VAL A 116 3.45 5.74 7.05
N SER A 117 3.39 7.04 7.31
CA SER A 117 3.49 7.65 8.64
C SER A 117 2.39 8.69 8.81
N GLY A 118 1.85 8.84 10.04
CA GLY A 118 0.77 9.79 10.35
C GLY A 118 -0.37 9.18 11.17
N GLN A 119 -0.24 7.91 11.58
CA GLN A 119 -1.24 7.19 12.38
C GLN A 119 -2.62 7.11 11.69
N THR A 120 -3.63 6.58 12.38
CA THR A 120 -4.99 6.47 11.86
C THR A 120 -5.62 7.82 11.55
N ILE A 121 -5.31 8.84 12.34
CA ILE A 121 -5.81 10.20 12.13
C ILE A 121 -5.28 10.81 10.82
N GLY A 122 -4.02 10.56 10.48
CA GLY A 122 -3.46 10.98 9.20
C GLY A 122 -4.07 10.22 8.02
N ALA A 123 -4.33 8.92 8.20
CA ALA A 123 -5.02 8.11 7.19
C ALA A 123 -6.45 8.60 6.95
N GLU A 124 -7.21 8.88 8.02
CA GLU A 124 -8.57 9.40 7.94
C GLU A 124 -8.64 10.75 7.23
N ARG A 125 -7.69 11.65 7.53
CA ARG A 125 -7.63 13.00 6.94
C ARG A 125 -7.00 13.04 5.55
N GLY A 126 -6.39 11.96 5.08
CA GLY A 126 -5.66 11.95 3.81
C GLY A 126 -4.35 12.78 3.85
N THR A 127 -3.69 12.84 5.00
CA THR A 127 -2.49 13.65 5.23
C THR A 127 -1.27 12.83 5.59
N LEU A 128 -1.25 11.55 5.19
CA LEU A 128 -0.11 10.66 5.46
C LEU A 128 1.17 11.16 4.79
N THR A 129 2.30 10.86 5.41
CA THR A 129 3.61 10.87 4.75
C THR A 129 3.86 9.48 4.19
N VAL A 130 4.22 9.40 2.90
CA VAL A 130 4.52 8.14 2.20
C VAL A 130 5.97 8.17 1.72
N MET A 131 6.75 7.16 2.10
CA MET A 131 8.16 7.01 1.74
C MET A 131 8.27 5.92 0.69
N VAL A 132 8.55 6.27 -0.56
CA VAL A 132 8.46 5.31 -1.67
C VAL A 132 9.84 4.86 -2.11
N GLY A 133 10.09 3.55 -2.03
CA GLY A 133 11.22 2.87 -2.63
C GLY A 133 10.79 2.05 -3.86
N GLY A 134 11.69 1.91 -4.83
CA GLY A 134 11.51 1.08 -6.01
C GLY A 134 11.76 1.78 -7.32
N ASN A 135 11.15 1.28 -8.41
CA ASN A 135 11.35 1.82 -9.75
C ASN A 135 10.76 3.22 -9.90
N ILE A 136 11.55 4.18 -10.39
CA ILE A 136 11.13 5.60 -10.52
C ILE A 136 9.93 5.79 -11.47
N ALA A 137 9.85 5.03 -12.57
CA ALA A 137 8.70 5.12 -13.48
C ALA A 137 7.43 4.56 -12.83
N GLY A 138 7.57 3.53 -11.98
CA GLY A 138 6.49 3.02 -11.14
C GLY A 138 6.03 4.07 -10.13
N PHE A 139 6.97 4.77 -9.49
CA PHE A 139 6.68 5.87 -8.58
C PHE A 139 5.86 6.99 -9.25
N GLU A 140 6.27 7.44 -10.42
CA GLU A 140 5.55 8.48 -11.17
C GLU A 140 4.12 8.04 -11.54
N ARG A 141 3.91 6.75 -11.85
CA ARG A 141 2.56 6.18 -12.08
C ARG A 141 1.73 6.13 -10.81
N ALA A 142 2.32 5.78 -9.66
CA ALA A 142 1.62 5.64 -8.39
C ALA A 142 1.29 6.99 -7.74
N LYS A 143 2.18 7.98 -7.89
CA LYS A 143 2.12 9.27 -7.19
C LYS A 143 0.77 9.97 -7.25
N PRO A 144 0.10 10.12 -8.41
CA PRO A 144 -1.20 10.80 -8.48
C PRO A 144 -2.31 10.02 -7.75
N ILE A 145 -2.17 8.71 -7.59
CA ILE A 145 -3.13 7.90 -6.85
C ILE A 145 -2.86 7.97 -5.34
N ILE A 146 -1.58 7.92 -4.94
CA ILE A 146 -1.16 8.06 -3.54
C ILE A 146 -1.57 9.41 -2.97
N GLN A 147 -1.58 10.46 -3.77
CA GLN A 147 -2.04 11.81 -3.38
C GLN A 147 -3.47 11.85 -2.82
N ALA A 148 -4.31 10.85 -3.11
CA ALA A 148 -5.67 10.79 -2.57
C ALA A 148 -5.68 10.66 -1.03
N PHE A 149 -4.66 10.03 -0.43
CA PHE A 149 -4.56 9.77 1.02
C PHE A 149 -3.28 10.30 1.68
N ALA A 150 -2.44 11.03 0.93
CA ALA A 150 -1.14 11.51 1.40
C ALA A 150 -0.99 13.03 1.26
N GLY A 151 -0.46 13.67 2.29
CA GLY A 151 -0.05 15.08 2.27
C GLY A 151 1.39 15.28 1.80
N LEU A 152 2.26 14.28 2.00
CA LEU A 152 3.67 14.29 1.60
C LEU A 152 4.03 12.93 1.00
N ILE A 153 4.67 12.95 -0.16
CA ILE A 153 5.11 11.75 -0.86
C ILE A 153 6.56 11.95 -1.30
N GLU A 154 7.45 11.13 -0.77
CA GLU A 154 8.88 11.23 -1.05
C GLU A 154 9.39 9.94 -1.70
N TYR A 155 10.08 10.09 -2.82
CA TYR A 155 10.88 9.02 -3.39
C TYR A 155 12.22 8.94 -2.65
N VAL A 156 12.49 7.81 -2.02
CA VAL A 156 13.64 7.66 -1.11
C VAL A 156 14.73 6.71 -1.62
N GLY A 157 14.56 6.12 -2.80
CA GLY A 157 15.57 5.27 -3.42
C GLY A 157 15.01 4.00 -4.06
N GLU A 158 15.85 3.00 -4.26
CA GLU A 158 15.51 1.71 -4.84
C GLU A 158 14.65 0.85 -3.90
N SER A 159 14.22 -0.33 -4.37
CA SER A 159 13.40 -1.26 -3.58
C SER A 159 14.02 -1.59 -2.22
N GLY A 160 13.23 -1.44 -1.18
CA GLY A 160 13.60 -1.60 0.22
C GLY A 160 13.95 -0.28 0.91
N ALA A 161 14.22 0.80 0.17
CA ALA A 161 14.57 2.09 0.75
C ALA A 161 13.40 2.70 1.55
N GLY A 162 12.17 2.57 1.08
CA GLY A 162 10.97 3.01 1.80
C GLY A 162 10.84 2.32 3.16
N PHE A 163 10.95 1.00 3.20
CA PHE A 163 10.89 0.24 4.46
C PHE A 163 12.05 0.58 5.39
N ALA A 164 13.27 0.79 4.85
CA ALA A 164 14.42 1.21 5.65
C ALA A 164 14.20 2.58 6.30
N VAL A 165 13.75 3.57 5.52
CA VAL A 165 13.42 4.91 6.05
C VAL A 165 12.30 4.83 7.08
N LYS A 166 11.29 4.00 6.86
CA LYS A 166 10.21 3.78 7.83
C LYS A 166 10.73 3.18 9.14
N ALA A 167 11.65 2.23 9.08
CA ALA A 167 12.27 1.64 10.28
C ALA A 167 13.03 2.70 11.09
N VAL A 168 13.82 3.55 10.42
CA VAL A 168 14.51 4.68 11.06
C VAL A 168 13.51 5.66 11.70
N ASN A 169 12.46 6.05 10.97
CA ASN A 169 11.41 6.93 11.47
C ASN A 169 10.75 6.37 12.74
N ASN A 170 10.41 5.08 12.75
CA ASN A 170 9.80 4.43 13.90
C ASN A 170 10.76 4.36 15.10
N THR A 171 12.05 4.10 14.87
CA THR A 171 13.10 4.09 15.91
C THR A 171 13.25 5.48 16.55
N LEU A 172 13.31 6.54 15.73
CA LEU A 172 13.40 7.92 16.24
C LEU A 172 12.17 8.30 17.06
N MET A 173 10.96 7.93 16.59
CA MET A 173 9.73 8.17 17.35
C MET A 173 9.74 7.45 18.70
N ALA A 174 10.16 6.19 18.75
CA ALA A 174 10.27 5.43 20.00
C ALA A 174 11.28 6.04 20.95
N THR A 175 12.44 6.47 20.45
CA THR A 175 13.49 7.12 21.25
C THR A 175 13.02 8.46 21.83
N HIS A 176 12.32 9.29 21.03
CA HIS A 176 11.77 10.56 21.52
C HIS A 176 10.70 10.32 22.59
N LEU A 177 9.82 9.34 22.41
CA LEU A 177 8.80 9.01 23.40
C LEU A 177 9.45 8.54 24.71
N TRP A 178 10.46 7.67 24.62
CA TRP A 178 11.23 7.22 25.77
C TRP A 178 11.84 8.40 26.52
N ALA A 179 12.56 9.30 25.83
CA ALA A 179 13.19 10.47 26.43
C ALA A 179 12.20 11.45 27.08
N LEU A 180 10.93 11.44 26.67
CA LEU A 180 9.88 12.25 27.31
C LEU A 180 9.28 11.58 28.54
N CYS A 181 9.49 10.29 28.74
CA CYS A 181 8.98 9.54 29.90
C CYS A 181 9.97 9.47 31.05
N GLU A 182 11.25 9.82 30.86
CA GLU A 182 12.30 9.95 31.86
C GLU A 182 12.39 11.39 32.42
#